data_b3b7bb7926d89b2c510914f91b479c8d
#
_entry.id   b3b7bb7926d89b2c510914f91b479c8d
#
_cell.length_a   1.000
_cell.length_b   1.000
_cell.length_c   1.000
_cell.angle_alpha   90.00
_cell.angle_beta   90.00
_cell.angle_gamma   90.00
#
_symmetry.space_group_name_H-M   'P 1'
#
loop_
_entity.id
_entity.type
_entity.pdbx_description
1 polymer ?
#
loop_
_entity_poly.entity_id
_entity_poly.type
_entity_poly.pdbx_seq_one_letter_code
_entity_poly.pdbx_strand_id
1 'polypeptide(L)'
;METVVDIGTLIKRSPEIRKGRPCIAGTGVTVRRIAGWHNLGLTPEEIAAKIEHLTLAQIHAALAYYHANLAEIDGDIASEEAAIEEIFPAPVKQN
;
A
#
# COMPACT_ATOMS: atom_id res chain seq x y z
N MET A 1 4.78 -29.75 -12.77
CA MET A 1 3.53 -29.55 -12.00
C MET A 1 3.42 -28.08 -11.64
N GLU A 2 2.33 -27.45 -11.97
CA GLU A 2 2.15 -26.04 -11.65
C GLU A 2 1.84 -25.86 -10.18
N THR A 3 2.49 -24.86 -9.59
CA THR A 3 2.24 -24.50 -8.20
C THR A 3 1.10 -23.48 -8.18
N VAL A 4 0.07 -23.78 -7.42
CA VAL A 4 -1.03 -22.83 -7.21
C VAL A 4 -0.62 -21.83 -6.13
N VAL A 5 -0.74 -20.56 -6.45
CA VAL A 5 -0.45 -19.50 -5.48
C VAL A 5 -1.72 -19.22 -4.66
N ASP A 6 -1.60 -19.31 -3.36
CA ASP A 6 -2.67 -18.90 -2.46
C ASP A 6 -2.57 -17.37 -2.30
N ILE A 7 -3.52 -16.65 -2.86
CA ILE A 7 -3.48 -15.19 -2.86
C ILE A 7 -3.52 -14.61 -1.44
N GLY A 8 -4.06 -15.35 -0.46
CA GLY A 8 -4.05 -14.91 0.93
C GLY A 8 -2.65 -14.81 1.52
N THR A 9 -1.67 -15.50 0.92
CA THR A 9 -0.29 -15.43 1.39
C THR A 9 0.49 -14.25 0.81
N LEU A 10 -0.11 -13.49 -0.11
CA LEU A 10 0.59 -12.38 -0.76
C LEU A 10 0.64 -11.13 0.11
N ILE A 11 -0.20 -11.03 1.13
CA ILE A 11 -0.20 -9.91 2.07
C ILE A 11 0.14 -10.44 3.46
N LYS A 12 1.03 -9.74 4.16
CA LYS A 12 1.51 -10.21 5.45
C LYS A 12 1.75 -9.04 6.40
N ARG A 13 1.57 -9.30 7.70
CA ARG A 13 1.95 -8.37 8.76
C ARG A 13 3.11 -8.97 9.52
N SER A 14 4.13 -8.18 9.80
CA SER A 14 5.24 -8.58 10.66
C SER A 14 5.56 -7.43 11.59
N PRO A 15 5.61 -7.65 12.90
CA PRO A 15 5.84 -6.56 13.86
C PRO A 15 7.11 -5.76 13.59
N GLU A 16 8.13 -6.40 13.03
CA GLU A 16 9.41 -5.76 12.75
C GLU A 16 9.42 -4.97 11.44
N ILE A 17 8.39 -5.12 10.60
CA ILE A 17 8.35 -4.48 9.29
C ILE A 17 7.22 -3.46 9.28
N ARG A 18 7.58 -2.20 9.01
CA ARG A 18 6.62 -1.11 8.90
C ARG A 18 5.65 -1.05 10.09
N LYS A 19 6.14 -1.33 11.30
CA LYS A 19 5.34 -1.28 12.55
C LYS A 19 4.11 -2.18 12.51
N GLY A 20 4.21 -3.33 11.85
CA GLY A 20 3.11 -4.29 11.77
C GLY A 20 2.02 -3.95 10.77
N ARG A 21 2.24 -2.94 9.93
CA ARG A 21 1.28 -2.62 8.87
C ARG A 21 1.28 -3.69 7.78
N PRO A 22 0.13 -3.94 7.14
CA PRO A 22 0.08 -4.95 6.09
C PRO A 22 0.96 -4.56 4.91
N CYS A 23 1.77 -5.52 4.48
CA CYS A 23 2.72 -5.36 3.39
C CYS A 23 2.56 -6.50 2.39
N ILE A 24 3.03 -6.27 1.17
CA ILE A 24 3.19 -7.36 0.21
C ILE A 24 4.28 -8.29 0.77
N ALA A 25 3.95 -9.57 0.88
CA ALA A 25 4.82 -10.56 1.52
C ALA A 25 6.21 -10.59 0.88
N GLY A 26 7.24 -10.65 1.70
CA GLY A 26 8.63 -10.65 1.24
C GLY A 26 9.16 -9.28 0.85
N THR A 27 8.39 -8.22 1.08
CA THR A 27 8.81 -6.86 0.75
C THR A 27 8.50 -5.92 1.90
N GLY A 28 9.03 -4.70 1.82
CA GLY A 28 8.64 -3.62 2.72
C GLY A 28 7.59 -2.69 2.12
N VAL A 29 6.95 -3.10 1.02
CA VAL A 29 5.94 -2.28 0.35
C VAL A 29 4.60 -2.47 1.03
N THR A 30 4.07 -1.39 1.60
CA THR A 30 2.81 -1.44 2.35
C THR A 30 1.60 -1.44 1.42
N VAL A 31 0.51 -2.04 1.88
CA VAL A 31 -0.78 -1.92 1.20
C VAL A 31 -1.18 -0.45 1.10
N ARG A 32 -0.92 0.33 2.14
CA ARG A 32 -1.18 1.77 2.17
C ARG A 32 -0.55 2.50 0.97
N ARG A 33 0.69 2.14 0.63
CA ARG A 33 1.40 2.78 -0.49
C ARG A 33 0.71 2.48 -1.81
N ILE A 34 0.32 1.22 -2.01
CA ILE A 34 -0.40 0.80 -3.21
C ILE A 34 -1.77 1.49 -3.29
N ALA A 35 -2.49 1.50 -2.16
CA ALA A 35 -3.81 2.15 -2.09
C ALA A 35 -3.71 3.65 -2.36
N GLY A 36 -2.65 4.31 -1.90
CA GLY A 36 -2.42 5.72 -2.15
C GLY A 36 -2.32 6.04 -3.64
N TRP A 37 -1.58 5.24 -4.39
CA TRP A 37 -1.49 5.41 -5.84
C TRP A 37 -2.82 5.10 -6.52
N HIS A 38 -3.51 4.05 -6.07
CA HIS A 38 -4.83 3.72 -6.58
C HIS A 38 -5.80 4.91 -6.42
N ASN A 39 -5.78 5.54 -5.26
CA ASN A 39 -6.65 6.68 -4.97
C ASN A 39 -6.29 7.93 -5.80
N LEU A 40 -5.07 7.99 -6.30
CA LEU A 40 -4.63 9.04 -7.22
C LEU A 40 -5.04 8.75 -8.66
N GLY A 41 -5.67 7.61 -8.92
CA GLY A 41 -6.17 7.25 -10.23
C GLY A 41 -5.26 6.37 -11.05
N LEU A 42 -4.16 5.86 -10.48
CA LEU A 42 -3.29 4.94 -11.22
C LEU A 42 -3.95 3.57 -11.37
N THR A 43 -3.76 2.97 -12.54
CA THR A 43 -4.18 1.60 -12.79
C THR A 43 -3.20 0.63 -12.12
N PRO A 44 -3.60 -0.64 -11.91
CA PRO A 44 -2.66 -1.64 -11.38
C PRO A 44 -1.38 -1.77 -12.21
N GLU A 45 -1.49 -1.67 -13.54
CA GLU A 45 -0.34 -1.73 -14.43
C GLU A 45 0.59 -0.55 -14.22
N GLU A 46 0.03 0.63 -14.04
CA GLU A 46 0.81 1.84 -13.75
C GLU A 46 1.51 1.75 -12.40
N ILE A 47 0.83 1.19 -11.40
CA ILE A 47 1.42 0.97 -10.08
C ILE A 47 2.58 -0.02 -10.18
N ALA A 48 2.38 -1.12 -10.91
CA ALA A 48 3.42 -2.12 -11.10
C ALA A 48 4.65 -1.53 -11.79
N ALA A 49 4.44 -0.58 -12.71
CA ALA A 49 5.55 0.08 -13.39
C ALA A 49 6.39 0.96 -12.46
N LYS A 50 5.84 1.38 -11.33
CA LYS A 50 6.59 2.19 -10.36
C LYS A 50 7.48 1.36 -9.45
N ILE A 51 7.20 0.06 -9.32
CA ILE A 51 7.97 -0.83 -8.45
C ILE A 51 8.30 -2.08 -9.26
N GLU A 52 9.49 -2.12 -9.84
CA GLU A 52 9.89 -3.09 -10.85
C GLU A 52 9.76 -4.55 -10.44
N HIS A 53 9.95 -4.87 -9.17
CA HIS A 53 9.98 -6.27 -8.73
C HIS A 53 8.63 -6.79 -8.24
N LEU A 54 7.57 -6.02 -8.39
CA LEU A 54 6.23 -6.47 -8.00
C LEU A 54 5.46 -6.97 -9.22
N THR A 55 4.68 -8.02 -9.02
CA THR A 55 3.82 -8.58 -10.06
C THR A 55 2.43 -7.96 -9.99
N LEU A 56 1.68 -8.08 -11.08
CA LEU A 56 0.27 -7.65 -11.07
C LEU A 56 -0.54 -8.40 -10.03
N ALA A 57 -0.26 -9.69 -9.81
CA ALA A 57 -0.96 -10.45 -8.78
C ALA A 57 -0.75 -9.84 -7.40
N GLN A 58 0.47 -9.41 -7.10
CA GLN A 58 0.77 -8.75 -5.82
C GLN A 58 0.06 -7.40 -5.69
N ILE A 59 0.01 -6.63 -6.76
CA ILE A 59 -0.69 -5.35 -6.79
C ILE A 59 -2.20 -5.57 -6.56
N HIS A 60 -2.80 -6.51 -7.27
CA HIS A 60 -4.21 -6.82 -7.11
C HIS A 60 -4.51 -7.36 -5.71
N ALA A 61 -3.63 -8.17 -5.13
CA ALA A 61 -3.81 -8.64 -3.76
C ALA A 61 -3.82 -7.48 -2.76
N ALA A 62 -2.92 -6.52 -2.94
CA ALA A 62 -2.87 -5.34 -2.08
C ALA A 62 -4.15 -4.51 -2.22
N LEU A 63 -4.65 -4.34 -3.45
CA LEU A 63 -5.90 -3.61 -3.68
C LEU A 63 -7.10 -4.35 -3.11
N ALA A 64 -7.13 -5.68 -3.23
CA ALA A 64 -8.19 -6.49 -2.62
C ALA A 64 -8.17 -6.34 -1.09
N TYR A 65 -6.99 -6.39 -0.49
CA TYR A 65 -6.85 -6.16 0.94
C TYR A 65 -7.37 -4.77 1.33
N TYR A 66 -7.00 -3.76 0.56
CA TYR A 66 -7.46 -2.40 0.78
C TYR A 66 -8.99 -2.32 0.78
N HIS A 67 -9.62 -2.85 -0.26
CA HIS A 67 -11.07 -2.79 -0.38
C HIS A 67 -11.77 -3.59 0.72
N ALA A 68 -11.16 -4.67 1.18
CA ALA A 68 -11.70 -5.47 2.28
C ALA A 68 -11.51 -4.81 3.65
N ASN A 69 -10.56 -3.86 3.77
CA ASN A 69 -10.18 -3.25 5.04
C ASN A 69 -10.02 -1.74 4.89
N LEU A 70 -11.01 -1.09 4.28
CA LEU A 70 -10.94 0.33 3.95
C LEU A 70 -10.62 1.22 5.14
N ALA A 71 -11.29 1.01 6.27
CA ALA A 71 -11.09 1.87 7.44
C ALA A 71 -9.65 1.78 7.96
N GLU A 72 -9.09 0.59 7.98
CA GLU A 72 -7.71 0.40 8.43
C GLU A 72 -6.73 1.13 7.53
N ILE A 73 -6.84 0.89 6.23
CA ILE A 73 -5.87 1.42 5.27
C ILE A 73 -6.04 2.92 5.08
N ASP A 74 -7.27 3.41 5.04
CA ASP A 74 -7.52 4.86 4.97
C ASP A 74 -6.97 5.55 6.22
N GLY A 75 -7.07 4.90 7.39
CA GLY A 75 -6.46 5.39 8.62
C GLY A 75 -4.94 5.45 8.51
N ASP A 76 -4.31 4.44 7.92
CA ASP A 76 -2.87 4.42 7.71
C ASP A 76 -2.42 5.54 6.77
N ILE A 77 -3.19 5.79 5.70
CA ILE A 77 -2.92 6.88 4.76
C ILE A 77 -2.99 8.23 5.51
N ALA A 78 -4.05 8.43 6.26
CA ALA A 78 -4.25 9.67 7.00
C ALA A 78 -3.14 9.90 8.04
N SER A 79 -2.72 8.83 8.72
CA SER A 79 -1.63 8.90 9.69
C SER A 79 -0.31 9.31 9.04
N GLU A 80 -0.02 8.77 7.86
CA GLU A 80 1.20 9.14 7.15
C GLU A 80 1.16 10.56 6.67
N GLU A 81 0.03 11.00 6.13
CA GLU A 81 -0.13 12.39 5.69
C GLU A 81 0.06 13.35 6.85
N ALA A 82 -0.51 13.05 8.01
CA ALA A 82 -0.35 13.86 9.20
C ALA A 82 1.10 13.90 9.66
N ALA A 83 1.81 12.77 9.61
CA ALA A 83 3.22 12.72 10.00
C ALA A 83 4.10 13.52 9.04
N ILE A 84 3.84 13.44 7.76
CA ILE A 84 4.56 14.22 6.74
C ILE A 84 4.30 15.70 6.94
N GLU A 85 3.07 16.10 7.19
CA GLU A 85 2.71 17.48 7.40
C GLU A 85 3.36 18.05 8.67
N GLU A 86 3.53 17.23 9.69
CA GLU A 86 4.22 17.62 10.91
C GLU A 86 5.70 17.90 10.66
N ILE A 87 6.36 17.08 9.82
CA ILE A 87 7.77 17.24 9.49
C ILE A 87 7.98 18.31 8.42
N PHE A 88 7.12 18.33 7.42
CA PHE A 88 7.19 19.26 6.29
C PHE A 88 5.84 19.98 6.15
N PRO A 89 5.57 20.96 7.03
CA PRO A 89 4.28 21.66 6.98
C PRO A 89 4.06 22.30 5.62
N ALA A 90 2.84 22.17 5.11
CA ALA A 90 2.47 22.80 3.87
C ALA A 90 2.55 24.33 4.03
N PRO A 91 2.96 25.07 2.99
CA PRO A 91 2.95 26.52 3.05
C PRO A 91 1.55 27.02 3.35
N VAL A 92 1.47 28.05 4.18
CA VAL A 92 0.18 28.68 4.47
C VAL A 92 -0.35 29.28 3.17
N LYS A 93 -1.55 28.88 2.80
CA LYS A 93 -2.19 29.46 1.62
C LYS A 93 -2.68 30.85 1.98
N GLN A 94 -2.24 31.79 1.21
CA GLN A 94 -2.76 33.14 1.30
C GLN A 94 -3.84 33.32 0.25
N ASN A 95 -4.96 33.77 0.70
CA ASN A 95 -6.08 34.06 -0.20
C ASN A 95 -5.97 35.46 -0.75
#